data_9b3fad766df0f9c6ea640a787332e497
#
_entry.id   9b3fad766df0f9c6ea640a787332e497
#
_cell.length_a   1.000
_cell.length_b   1.000
_cell.length_c   1.000
_cell.angle_alpha   90.00
_cell.angle_beta   90.00
_cell.angle_gamma   90.00
#
_symmetry.space_group_name_H-M   'P 1'
#
loop_
_entity.id
_entity.type
_entity.pdbx_description
1 polymer ?
#
loop_
_entity_poly.entity_id
_entity_poly.type
_entity_poly.pdbx_seq_one_letter_code
_entity_poly.pdbx_strand_id
1 'polypeptide(L)'
;MLQISFNGARLKEARLFNKKSITQIAEFLNVSKQMVSKYEKGRATPSEESLEILEKKLKFPRDFFFGNDNFSLSSTGTFFRSRYTATQTEKMPAEINKNYVALIRDYLGEFIDFPNLDWGLSGLDYTPQEYASYIREKWELGDRPIDNLSLLMEEKGFVISRIDTQSDKVDAFGSAVKVNNNEYYVVMLEGIEYSFYRQQFSLAHELGHWLMHEKECLEECLAHSTCSINVSYANDGILTLVTQLGISFPALRETYTVYI
;
A
#
# COMPACT_ATOMS: atom_id res chain seq x y z
N MET A 1 -29.50 -21.17 -8.47
CA MET A 1 -29.06 -19.79 -8.73
C MET A 1 -28.61 -19.22 -7.41
N LEU A 2 -27.34 -18.88 -7.26
CA LEU A 2 -26.85 -18.14 -6.11
C LEU A 2 -27.51 -16.76 -6.14
N GLN A 3 -28.28 -16.45 -5.10
CA GLN A 3 -28.92 -15.14 -4.98
C GLN A 3 -27.83 -14.12 -4.66
N ILE A 4 -27.39 -13.37 -5.66
CA ILE A 4 -26.41 -12.31 -5.51
C ILE A 4 -27.05 -11.22 -4.67
N SER A 5 -26.65 -11.10 -3.41
CA SER A 5 -27.20 -10.12 -2.46
C SER A 5 -26.33 -8.86 -2.41
N PHE A 6 -26.93 -7.74 -2.05
CA PHE A 6 -26.21 -6.49 -1.81
C PHE A 6 -25.19 -6.65 -0.67
N ASN A 7 -23.97 -6.20 -0.92
CA ASN A 7 -22.85 -6.25 0.01
C ASN A 7 -22.57 -4.86 0.60
N GLY A 8 -23.03 -4.63 1.82
CA GLY A 8 -22.83 -3.35 2.51
C GLY A 8 -21.36 -3.01 2.80
N ALA A 9 -20.49 -4.02 2.95
CA ALA A 9 -19.05 -3.79 3.13
C ALA A 9 -18.43 -3.14 1.88
N ARG A 10 -18.87 -3.54 0.68
CA ARG A 10 -18.46 -2.93 -0.58
C ARG A 10 -18.93 -1.48 -0.72
N LEU A 11 -20.13 -1.16 -0.23
CA LEU A 11 -20.57 0.23 -0.16
C LEU A 11 -19.66 1.08 0.74
N LYS A 12 -19.33 0.56 1.92
CA LYS A 12 -18.40 1.23 2.84
C LYS A 12 -17.03 1.44 2.20
N GLU A 13 -16.51 0.44 1.51
CA GLU A 13 -15.24 0.48 0.81
C GLU A 13 -15.24 1.54 -0.29
N ALA A 14 -16.24 1.54 -1.19
CA ALA A 14 -16.39 2.55 -2.25
C ALA A 14 -16.51 3.97 -1.69
N ARG A 15 -17.22 4.15 -0.57
CA ARG A 15 -17.33 5.43 0.12
C ARG A 15 -15.97 5.90 0.65
N LEU A 16 -15.24 5.04 1.34
CA LEU A 16 -13.93 5.35 1.91
C LEU A 16 -12.89 5.62 0.81
N PHE A 17 -12.92 4.84 -0.25
CA PHE A 17 -12.09 5.04 -1.43
C PHE A 17 -12.27 6.45 -2.03
N ASN A 18 -13.51 6.92 -2.08
CA ASN A 18 -13.85 8.25 -2.56
C ASN A 18 -13.74 9.35 -1.49
N LYS A 19 -13.16 9.08 -0.33
CA LYS A 19 -13.02 10.04 0.79
C LYS A 19 -14.36 10.65 1.22
N LYS A 20 -15.47 9.91 1.06
CA LYS A 20 -16.81 10.41 1.40
C LYS A 20 -17.20 10.04 2.83
N SER A 21 -17.86 10.97 3.51
CA SER A 21 -18.48 10.73 4.82
C SER A 21 -19.85 10.05 4.67
N ILE A 22 -20.32 9.39 5.73
CA ILE A 22 -21.71 8.86 5.79
C ILE A 22 -22.73 9.96 5.53
N THR A 23 -22.45 11.19 6.00
CA THR A 23 -23.32 12.36 5.77
C THR A 23 -23.47 12.67 4.29
N GLN A 24 -22.38 12.72 3.54
CA GLN A 24 -22.41 12.98 2.10
C GLN A 24 -23.14 11.89 1.32
N ILE A 25 -22.98 10.61 1.69
CA ILE A 25 -23.77 9.54 1.08
C ILE A 25 -25.26 9.69 1.41
N ALA A 26 -25.60 10.03 2.66
CA ALA A 26 -26.99 10.28 3.07
C ALA A 26 -27.64 11.41 2.26
N GLU A 27 -26.90 12.48 2.02
CA GLU A 27 -27.32 13.60 1.16
C GLU A 27 -27.52 13.17 -0.30
N PHE A 28 -26.58 12.39 -0.86
CA PHE A 28 -26.70 11.90 -2.25
C PHE A 28 -27.95 11.05 -2.45
N LEU A 29 -28.29 10.23 -1.46
CA LEU A 29 -29.41 9.28 -1.52
C LEU A 29 -30.72 9.88 -0.98
N ASN A 30 -30.69 11.07 -0.41
CA ASN A 30 -31.82 11.70 0.30
C ASN A 30 -32.39 10.80 1.39
N VAL A 31 -31.51 10.18 2.20
CA VAL A 31 -31.87 9.31 3.32
C VAL A 31 -31.21 9.76 4.61
N SER A 32 -31.58 9.18 5.75
CA SER A 32 -30.90 9.45 7.02
C SER A 32 -29.52 8.80 7.09
N LYS A 33 -28.61 9.37 7.90
CA LYS A 33 -27.29 8.75 8.21
C LYS A 33 -27.44 7.34 8.79
N GLN A 34 -28.48 7.11 9.59
CA GLN A 34 -28.79 5.81 10.17
C GLN A 34 -29.14 4.78 9.08
N MET A 35 -29.81 5.22 8.00
CA MET A 35 -30.13 4.35 6.88
C MET A 35 -28.85 3.96 6.11
N VAL A 36 -27.95 4.90 5.83
CA VAL A 36 -26.64 4.56 5.22
C VAL A 36 -25.86 3.58 6.09
N SER A 37 -25.83 3.80 7.41
CA SER A 37 -25.19 2.85 8.33
C SER A 37 -25.85 1.47 8.32
N LYS A 38 -27.15 1.37 8.11
CA LYS A 38 -27.82 0.07 7.94
C LYS A 38 -27.43 -0.59 6.63
N TYR A 39 -27.31 0.17 5.54
CA TYR A 39 -26.83 -0.33 4.26
C TYR A 39 -25.41 -0.90 4.40
N GLU A 40 -24.46 -0.13 4.99
CA GLU A 40 -23.07 -0.57 5.17
C GLU A 40 -22.92 -1.78 6.08
N LYS A 41 -23.87 -2.01 7.00
CA LYS A 41 -23.91 -3.18 7.88
C LYS A 41 -24.71 -4.36 7.29
N GLY A 42 -25.18 -4.24 6.06
CA GLY A 42 -26.01 -5.26 5.41
C GLY A 42 -27.38 -5.50 6.06
N ARG A 43 -27.87 -4.53 6.88
CA ARG A 43 -29.17 -4.63 7.57
C ARG A 43 -30.35 -4.08 6.74
N ALA A 44 -30.05 -3.46 5.62
CA ALA A 44 -31.02 -2.97 4.63
C ALA A 44 -30.35 -2.93 3.26
N THR A 45 -31.14 -3.03 2.21
CA THR A 45 -30.70 -2.93 0.82
C THR A 45 -31.17 -1.58 0.23
N PRO A 46 -30.28 -0.83 -0.45
CA PRO A 46 -30.70 0.38 -1.19
C PRO A 46 -31.72 0.04 -2.28
N SER A 47 -32.57 1.02 -2.61
CA SER A 47 -33.46 0.93 -3.79
C SER A 47 -32.67 0.97 -5.09
N GLU A 48 -33.30 0.58 -6.20
CA GLU A 48 -32.69 0.66 -7.54
C GLU A 48 -32.21 2.07 -7.87
N GLU A 49 -33.01 3.08 -7.58
CA GLU A 49 -32.67 4.49 -7.77
C GLU A 49 -31.43 4.88 -6.93
N SER A 50 -31.37 4.40 -5.69
CA SER A 50 -30.24 4.64 -4.80
C SER A 50 -28.95 3.97 -5.34
N LEU A 51 -29.06 2.78 -5.92
CA LEU A 51 -27.91 2.07 -6.52
C LEU A 51 -27.38 2.82 -7.75
N GLU A 52 -28.28 3.35 -8.62
CA GLU A 52 -27.85 4.18 -9.75
C GLU A 52 -27.13 5.46 -9.32
N ILE A 53 -27.60 6.07 -8.23
CA ILE A 53 -26.94 7.27 -7.67
C ILE A 53 -25.56 6.91 -7.11
N LEU A 54 -25.45 5.78 -6.40
CA LEU A 54 -24.17 5.30 -5.85
C LEU A 54 -23.16 5.00 -6.97
N GLU A 55 -23.59 4.29 -8.02
CA GLU A 55 -22.76 4.01 -9.19
C GLU A 55 -22.20 5.31 -9.81
N LYS A 56 -23.05 6.29 -10.09
CA LYS A 56 -22.67 7.56 -10.68
C LYS A 56 -21.77 8.41 -9.77
N LYS A 57 -22.06 8.43 -8.46
CA LYS A 57 -21.37 9.30 -7.50
C LYS A 57 -20.07 8.70 -6.97
N LEU A 58 -20.01 7.37 -6.81
CA LEU A 58 -18.82 6.67 -6.31
C LEU A 58 -17.95 6.12 -7.43
N LYS A 59 -18.44 6.11 -8.69
CA LYS A 59 -17.70 5.61 -9.88
C LYS A 59 -17.25 4.15 -9.75
N PHE A 60 -18.09 3.33 -9.12
CA PHE A 60 -17.93 1.88 -9.10
C PHE A 60 -19.07 1.24 -9.89
N PRO A 61 -18.80 0.19 -10.69
CA PRO A 61 -19.86 -0.48 -11.43
C PRO A 61 -20.87 -1.11 -10.48
N ARG A 62 -22.12 -1.24 -10.93
CA ARG A 62 -23.21 -1.77 -10.13
C ARG A 62 -22.89 -3.13 -9.49
N ASP A 63 -22.29 -4.02 -10.27
CA ASP A 63 -21.96 -5.39 -9.82
C ASP A 63 -20.96 -5.41 -8.67
N PHE A 64 -20.18 -4.35 -8.49
CA PHE A 64 -19.29 -4.18 -7.36
C PHE A 64 -20.02 -4.23 -6.00
N PHE A 65 -21.25 -3.73 -5.94
CA PHE A 65 -22.05 -3.68 -4.72
C PHE A 65 -22.77 -4.99 -4.40
N PHE A 66 -22.53 -6.03 -5.20
CA PHE A 66 -23.21 -7.32 -5.05
C PHE A 66 -22.19 -8.46 -4.93
N GLY A 67 -22.67 -9.57 -4.36
CA GLY A 67 -21.87 -10.77 -4.21
C GLY A 67 -21.03 -10.81 -2.95
N ASN A 68 -20.43 -11.96 -2.72
CA ASN A 68 -19.52 -12.21 -1.61
C ASN A 68 -18.10 -12.30 -2.13
N ASP A 69 -17.16 -11.85 -1.32
CA ASP A 69 -15.75 -12.06 -1.62
C ASP A 69 -15.42 -13.54 -1.44
N ASN A 70 -14.90 -14.17 -2.49
CA ASN A 70 -14.44 -15.55 -2.47
C ASN A 70 -12.95 -15.66 -2.09
N PHE A 71 -12.40 -14.61 -1.50
CA PHE A 71 -11.02 -14.53 -1.09
C PHE A 71 -10.92 -14.02 0.35
N SER A 72 -9.86 -14.42 1.04
CA SER A 72 -9.46 -13.81 2.30
C SER A 72 -8.36 -12.79 2.03
N LEU A 73 -8.48 -11.62 2.64
CA LEU A 73 -7.51 -10.55 2.51
C LEU A 73 -7.16 -10.01 3.89
N SER A 74 -5.88 -9.99 4.19
CA SER A 74 -5.34 -9.35 5.39
C SER A 74 -4.07 -8.58 5.01
N SER A 75 -3.83 -7.46 5.65
CA SER A 75 -2.59 -6.70 5.50
C SER A 75 -1.98 -6.44 6.86
N THR A 76 -0.66 -6.56 6.95
CA THR A 76 0.11 -6.08 8.09
C THR A 76 0.15 -4.56 8.08
N GLY A 77 0.50 -3.96 9.21
CA GLY A 77 0.53 -2.50 9.34
C GLY A 77 1.27 -1.83 8.18
N THR A 78 0.68 -0.78 7.63
CA THR A 78 1.28 -0.03 6.54
C THR A 78 2.13 1.09 7.13
N PHE A 79 3.42 1.08 6.83
CA PHE A 79 4.30 2.20 7.14
C PHE A 79 4.06 3.32 6.13
N PHE A 80 3.29 4.30 6.51
CA PHE A 80 3.18 5.50 5.70
C PHE A 80 4.35 6.42 6.01
N ARG A 81 5.21 6.69 5.05
CA ARG A 81 5.99 7.91 5.04
C ARG A 81 5.04 9.10 4.80
N SER A 82 4.02 9.19 5.65
CA SER A 82 3.17 10.37 5.66
C SER A 82 3.88 11.43 6.49
N ARG A 83 3.96 12.63 5.97
CA ARG A 83 4.09 13.77 6.87
C ARG A 83 3.07 13.53 7.99
N TYR A 84 3.48 13.57 9.22
CA TYR A 84 2.75 13.22 10.47
C TYR A 84 1.28 13.67 10.58
N THR A 85 0.75 14.36 9.58
CA THR A 85 -0.54 15.05 9.55
C THR A 85 -1.62 14.39 8.71
N ALA A 86 -1.35 13.28 7.99
CA ALA A 86 -2.37 12.64 7.17
C ALA A 86 -3.41 11.93 8.04
N THR A 87 -4.67 12.32 7.88
CA THR A 87 -5.81 11.71 8.59
C THR A 87 -6.11 10.31 8.06
N GLN A 88 -6.84 9.50 8.84
CA GLN A 88 -7.30 8.17 8.37
C GLN A 88 -8.08 8.27 7.06
N THR A 89 -8.87 9.31 6.86
CA THR A 89 -9.63 9.52 5.62
C THR A 89 -8.74 9.75 4.41
N GLU A 90 -7.57 10.35 4.60
CA GLU A 90 -6.58 10.58 3.54
C GLU A 90 -5.79 9.31 3.21
N LYS A 91 -5.60 8.40 4.17
CA LYS A 91 -4.86 7.14 4.01
C LYS A 91 -5.71 6.01 3.40
N MET A 92 -7.01 5.97 3.69
CA MET A 92 -7.89 4.87 3.29
C MET A 92 -7.91 4.55 1.78
N PRO A 93 -7.92 5.52 0.85
CA PRO A 93 -7.85 5.20 -0.57
C PRO A 93 -6.57 4.46 -0.97
N ALA A 94 -5.45 4.84 -0.38
CA ALA A 94 -4.16 4.20 -0.61
C ALA A 94 -4.15 2.75 -0.10
N GLU A 95 -4.69 2.50 1.09
CA GLU A 95 -4.85 1.17 1.66
C GLU A 95 -5.74 0.27 0.78
N ILE A 96 -6.87 0.79 0.32
CA ILE A 96 -7.80 0.05 -0.53
C ILE A 96 -7.14 -0.28 -1.88
N ASN A 97 -6.45 0.69 -2.50
CA ASN A 97 -5.73 0.45 -3.75
C ASN A 97 -4.64 -0.61 -3.61
N LYS A 98 -3.85 -0.55 -2.55
CA LYS A 98 -2.83 -1.56 -2.25
C LYS A 98 -3.44 -2.97 -2.21
N ASN A 99 -4.58 -3.11 -1.55
CA ASN A 99 -5.29 -4.38 -1.47
C ASN A 99 -5.77 -4.86 -2.85
N TYR A 100 -6.27 -3.95 -3.70
CA TYR A 100 -6.64 -4.31 -5.07
C TYR A 100 -5.44 -4.70 -5.91
N VAL A 101 -4.31 -4.03 -5.76
CA VAL A 101 -3.06 -4.40 -6.45
C VAL A 101 -2.65 -5.83 -6.08
N ALA A 102 -2.69 -6.18 -4.78
CA ALA A 102 -2.39 -7.53 -4.33
C ALA A 102 -3.38 -8.57 -4.90
N LEU A 103 -4.68 -8.27 -4.92
CA LEU A 103 -5.71 -9.13 -5.52
C LEU A 103 -5.50 -9.34 -7.01
N ILE A 104 -5.17 -8.28 -7.74
CA ILE A 104 -4.87 -8.36 -9.18
C ILE A 104 -3.62 -9.21 -9.40
N ARG A 105 -2.58 -9.02 -8.58
CA ARG A 105 -1.35 -9.82 -8.65
C ARG A 105 -1.61 -11.30 -8.39
N ASP A 106 -2.43 -11.63 -7.39
CA ASP A 106 -2.83 -12.99 -7.05
C ASP A 106 -3.59 -13.64 -8.21
N TYR A 107 -4.60 -12.95 -8.73
CA TYR A 107 -5.38 -13.41 -9.88
C TYR A 107 -4.53 -13.63 -11.13
N LEU A 108 -3.65 -12.70 -11.47
CA LEU A 108 -2.77 -12.84 -12.63
C LEU A 108 -1.75 -13.97 -12.46
N GLY A 109 -1.41 -14.32 -11.22
CA GLY A 109 -0.53 -15.44 -10.89
C GLY A 109 -1.09 -16.81 -11.28
N GLU A 110 -2.41 -16.92 -11.55
CA GLU A 110 -3.01 -18.13 -12.09
C GLU A 110 -2.66 -18.36 -13.59
N PHE A 111 -2.23 -17.32 -14.29
CA PHE A 111 -1.99 -17.33 -15.74
C PHE A 111 -0.55 -17.00 -16.13
N ILE A 112 0.19 -16.32 -15.26
CA ILE A 112 1.53 -15.79 -15.53
C ILE A 112 2.45 -16.20 -14.38
N ASP A 113 3.62 -16.74 -14.71
CA ASP A 113 4.68 -17.02 -13.76
C ASP A 113 5.39 -15.72 -13.40
N PHE A 114 5.19 -15.26 -12.19
CA PHE A 114 5.89 -14.10 -11.65
C PHE A 114 7.00 -14.52 -10.70
N PRO A 115 8.04 -13.70 -10.54
CA PRO A 115 9.05 -13.93 -9.52
C PRO A 115 8.45 -14.00 -8.11
N ASN A 116 9.01 -14.87 -7.28
CA ASN A 116 8.62 -14.99 -5.87
C ASN A 116 9.55 -14.14 -5.00
N LEU A 117 8.97 -13.44 -4.02
CA LEU A 117 9.74 -12.71 -3.04
C LEU A 117 10.37 -13.67 -2.04
N ASP A 118 11.67 -13.52 -1.79
CA ASP A 118 12.37 -14.27 -0.75
C ASP A 118 12.25 -13.56 0.61
N TRP A 119 11.22 -13.91 1.37
CA TRP A 119 10.96 -13.38 2.71
C TRP A 119 12.07 -13.69 3.72
N GLY A 120 12.96 -14.65 3.43
CA GLY A 120 14.10 -14.98 4.28
C GLY A 120 15.18 -13.91 4.33
N LEU A 121 15.14 -12.93 3.42
CA LEU A 121 16.09 -11.82 3.36
C LEU A 121 15.77 -10.68 4.33
N SER A 122 14.54 -10.61 4.85
CA SER A 122 14.09 -9.53 5.73
C SER A 122 14.17 -9.90 7.22
N GLY A 123 14.19 -8.86 8.07
CA GLY A 123 14.11 -9.02 9.54
C GLY A 123 15.27 -9.80 10.16
N LEU A 124 16.46 -9.67 9.60
CA LEU A 124 17.72 -10.20 10.16
C LEU A 124 18.30 -9.17 11.15
N ASP A 125 19.08 -9.65 12.11
CA ASP A 125 19.79 -8.78 13.07
C ASP A 125 21.08 -8.24 12.44
N TYR A 126 20.92 -7.37 11.43
CA TYR A 126 22.00 -6.76 10.68
C TYR A 126 21.97 -5.23 10.83
N THR A 127 23.16 -4.64 10.86
CA THR A 127 23.29 -3.18 10.66
C THR A 127 22.90 -2.80 9.24
N PRO A 128 22.57 -1.52 8.96
CA PRO A 128 22.26 -1.06 7.61
C PRO A 128 23.38 -1.36 6.60
N GLN A 129 24.64 -1.29 7.01
CA GLN A 129 25.82 -1.61 6.18
C GLN A 129 25.88 -3.11 5.85
N GLU A 130 25.65 -3.96 6.84
CA GLU A 130 25.62 -5.40 6.66
C GLU A 130 24.48 -5.81 5.75
N TYR A 131 23.28 -5.21 5.90
CA TYR A 131 22.16 -5.42 4.97
C TYR A 131 22.53 -5.04 3.54
N ALA A 132 23.16 -3.87 3.33
CA ALA A 132 23.56 -3.44 1.99
C ALA A 132 24.48 -4.46 1.33
N SER A 133 25.50 -4.93 2.06
CA SER A 133 26.44 -5.92 1.58
C SER A 133 25.77 -7.26 1.31
N TYR A 134 24.93 -7.70 2.24
CA TYR A 134 24.19 -8.96 2.16
C TYR A 134 23.26 -8.99 0.94
N ILE A 135 22.47 -7.94 0.72
CA ILE A 135 21.56 -7.86 -0.42
C ILE A 135 22.33 -7.78 -1.73
N ARG A 136 23.43 -7.03 -1.79
CA ARG A 136 24.28 -6.99 -3.00
C ARG A 136 24.83 -8.35 -3.36
N GLU A 137 25.26 -9.12 -2.37
CA GLU A 137 25.71 -10.50 -2.57
C GLU A 137 24.56 -11.41 -3.02
N LYS A 138 23.44 -11.41 -2.29
CA LYS A 138 22.29 -12.28 -2.58
C LYS A 138 21.62 -12.01 -3.92
N TRP A 139 21.62 -10.75 -4.35
CA TRP A 139 21.07 -10.34 -5.64
C TRP A 139 22.11 -10.30 -6.77
N GLU A 140 23.35 -10.70 -6.47
CA GLU A 140 24.46 -10.79 -7.43
C GLU A 140 24.77 -9.45 -8.14
N LEU A 141 24.66 -8.34 -7.40
CA LEU A 141 24.78 -6.99 -7.97
C LEU A 141 26.25 -6.56 -8.20
N GLY A 142 27.22 -7.21 -7.53
CA GLY A 142 28.63 -6.80 -7.54
C GLY A 142 28.79 -5.36 -7.04
N ASP A 143 29.78 -4.65 -7.56
CA ASP A 143 30.08 -3.25 -7.16
C ASP A 143 29.43 -2.20 -8.06
N ARG A 144 28.63 -2.63 -9.05
CA ARG A 144 28.00 -1.69 -10.01
C ARG A 144 26.87 -0.91 -9.36
N PRO A 145 26.68 0.36 -9.73
CA PRO A 145 25.49 1.11 -9.33
C PRO A 145 24.21 0.42 -9.81
N ILE A 146 23.13 0.58 -9.05
CA ILE A 146 21.79 0.11 -9.45
C ILE A 146 21.17 1.19 -10.32
N ASP A 147 21.02 0.93 -11.61
CA ASP A 147 20.49 1.90 -12.57
C ASP A 147 18.96 2.05 -12.47
N ASN A 148 18.26 0.94 -12.18
CA ASN A 148 16.81 0.92 -12.08
C ASN A 148 16.36 -0.02 -10.96
N LEU A 149 16.12 0.57 -9.78
CA LEU A 149 15.69 -0.19 -8.61
C LEU A 149 14.27 -0.74 -8.76
N SER A 150 13.38 -0.04 -9.48
CA SER A 150 12.02 -0.53 -9.72
C SER A 150 12.06 -1.88 -10.43
N LEU A 151 12.75 -1.94 -11.56
CA LEU A 151 12.90 -3.17 -12.32
C LEU A 151 13.55 -4.28 -11.49
N LEU A 152 14.63 -3.95 -10.77
CA LEU A 152 15.32 -4.92 -9.92
C LEU A 152 14.39 -5.48 -8.83
N MET A 153 13.62 -4.63 -8.16
CA MET A 153 12.68 -5.09 -7.12
C MET A 153 11.57 -5.97 -7.72
N GLU A 154 11.03 -5.61 -8.88
CA GLU A 154 10.04 -6.43 -9.58
C GLU A 154 10.61 -7.79 -9.98
N GLU A 155 11.85 -7.87 -10.46
CA GLU A 155 12.58 -9.12 -10.73
C GLU A 155 12.81 -9.98 -9.46
N LYS A 156 12.83 -9.36 -8.29
CA LYS A 156 12.95 -10.04 -6.99
C LYS A 156 11.60 -10.32 -6.32
N GLY A 157 10.48 -10.08 -7.00
CA GLY A 157 9.15 -10.48 -6.58
C GLY A 157 8.36 -9.42 -5.81
N PHE A 158 8.84 -8.20 -5.69
CA PHE A 158 8.05 -7.09 -5.17
C PHE A 158 6.95 -6.70 -6.15
N VAL A 159 5.83 -6.26 -5.61
CA VAL A 159 4.72 -5.72 -6.41
C VAL A 159 4.74 -4.20 -6.30
N ILE A 160 5.11 -3.52 -7.39
CA ILE A 160 5.19 -2.07 -7.43
C ILE A 160 4.02 -1.50 -8.22
N SER A 161 3.34 -0.52 -7.65
CA SER A 161 2.24 0.16 -8.33
C SER A 161 2.23 1.65 -8.01
N ARG A 162 1.49 2.40 -8.82
CA ARG A 162 1.34 3.84 -8.64
C ARG A 162 -0.09 4.17 -8.28
N ILE A 163 -0.24 5.19 -7.46
CA ILE A 163 -1.52 5.72 -7.05
C ILE A 163 -1.51 7.24 -7.16
N ASP A 164 -2.61 7.80 -7.63
CA ASP A 164 -2.89 9.22 -7.52
C ASP A 164 -3.92 9.42 -6.41
N THR A 165 -3.46 9.75 -5.21
CA THR A 165 -4.35 10.07 -4.08
C THR A 165 -4.78 11.53 -4.09
N GLN A 166 -4.29 12.35 -5.01
CA GLN A 166 -4.47 13.80 -5.01
C GLN A 166 -4.07 14.44 -3.66
N SER A 167 -3.06 13.88 -3.01
CA SER A 167 -2.58 14.31 -1.71
C SER A 167 -1.07 14.46 -1.73
N ASP A 168 -0.58 15.66 -1.56
CA ASP A 168 0.88 15.96 -1.46
C ASP A 168 1.52 15.41 -0.17
N LYS A 169 0.76 14.62 0.62
CA LYS A 169 1.17 14.19 1.96
C LYS A 169 1.69 12.75 2.03
N VAL A 170 1.52 11.97 0.96
CA VAL A 170 1.98 10.58 0.90
C VAL A 170 2.96 10.47 -0.25
N ASP A 171 4.21 10.09 -0.02
CA ASP A 171 5.22 9.97 -1.09
C ASP A 171 5.30 8.53 -1.62
N ALA A 172 5.45 7.57 -0.72
CA ALA A 172 5.47 6.13 -0.99
C ALA A 172 5.12 5.38 0.29
N PHE A 173 4.72 4.13 0.17
CA PHE A 173 4.57 3.21 1.30
C PHE A 173 4.63 1.76 0.82
N GLY A 174 5.17 0.89 1.67
CA GLY A 174 5.21 -0.55 1.46
C GLY A 174 4.45 -1.29 2.56
N SER A 175 3.94 -2.47 2.25
CA SER A 175 3.29 -3.33 3.23
C SER A 175 3.12 -4.75 2.70
N ALA A 176 3.21 -5.73 3.60
CA ALA A 176 2.81 -7.09 3.29
C ALA A 176 1.28 -7.19 3.20
N VAL A 177 0.81 -7.87 2.17
CA VAL A 177 -0.61 -8.16 1.93
C VAL A 177 -0.75 -9.64 1.66
N LYS A 178 -1.58 -10.30 2.45
CA LYS A 178 -1.92 -11.71 2.26
C LYS A 178 -3.25 -11.83 1.56
N VAL A 179 -3.25 -12.50 0.43
CA VAL A 179 -4.44 -12.87 -0.35
C VAL A 179 -4.54 -14.39 -0.33
N ASN A 180 -5.57 -14.94 0.27
CA ASN A 180 -5.73 -16.37 0.50
C ASN A 180 -4.49 -16.97 1.23
N ASN A 181 -3.72 -17.81 0.55
CA ASN A 181 -2.51 -18.41 1.09
C ASN A 181 -1.22 -17.76 0.58
N ASN A 182 -1.33 -16.81 -0.34
CA ASN A 182 -0.20 -16.12 -0.94
C ASN A 182 0.08 -14.80 -0.22
N GLU A 183 1.35 -14.45 -0.11
CA GLU A 183 1.78 -13.22 0.53
C GLU A 183 2.63 -12.40 -0.43
N TYR A 184 2.32 -11.09 -0.51
CA TYR A 184 2.92 -10.13 -1.42
C TYR A 184 3.42 -8.92 -0.65
N TYR A 185 4.60 -8.40 -0.97
CA TYR A 185 4.99 -7.08 -0.51
C TYR A 185 4.67 -6.06 -1.60
N VAL A 186 3.70 -5.21 -1.31
CA VAL A 186 3.20 -4.20 -2.25
C VAL A 186 3.78 -2.86 -1.89
N VAL A 187 4.47 -2.24 -2.84
CA VAL A 187 4.98 -0.87 -2.74
C VAL A 187 4.14 0.05 -3.63
N MET A 188 3.51 1.03 -3.00
CA MET A 188 2.71 2.04 -3.67
C MET A 188 3.49 3.34 -3.75
N LEU A 189 3.65 3.87 -4.96
CA LEU A 189 4.28 5.16 -5.22
C LEU A 189 3.18 6.21 -5.46
N GLU A 190 3.24 7.33 -4.74
CA GLU A 190 2.33 8.46 -4.96
C GLU A 190 2.86 9.34 -6.10
N GLY A 191 1.91 9.84 -6.91
CA GLY A 191 2.14 10.89 -7.87
C GLY A 191 2.66 10.44 -9.24
N ILE A 192 2.12 11.10 -10.27
CA ILE A 192 2.47 10.88 -11.68
C ILE A 192 3.68 11.74 -12.09
N GLU A 193 3.96 12.83 -11.36
CA GLU A 193 4.88 13.89 -11.77
C GLU A 193 6.28 13.82 -11.13
N TYR A 194 6.56 12.80 -10.32
CA TYR A 194 7.89 12.70 -9.69
C TYR A 194 8.96 12.30 -10.70
N SER A 195 10.12 12.96 -10.59
CA SER A 195 11.29 12.59 -11.39
C SER A 195 11.68 11.12 -11.12
N PHE A 196 12.27 10.48 -12.12
CA PHE A 196 12.78 9.11 -12.00
C PHE A 196 13.64 8.92 -10.74
N TYR A 197 14.54 9.84 -10.47
CA TYR A 197 15.43 9.77 -9.30
C TYR A 197 14.69 9.82 -7.96
N ARG A 198 13.64 10.63 -7.86
CA ARG A 198 12.81 10.67 -6.64
C ARG A 198 12.09 9.36 -6.42
N GLN A 199 11.60 8.73 -7.49
CA GLN A 199 10.97 7.42 -7.41
C GLN A 199 11.97 6.35 -6.94
N GLN A 200 13.19 6.34 -7.49
CA GLN A 200 14.24 5.41 -7.07
C GLN A 200 14.58 5.58 -5.59
N PHE A 201 14.66 6.82 -5.11
CA PHE A 201 14.89 7.10 -3.69
C PHE A 201 13.75 6.60 -2.81
N SER A 202 12.49 6.84 -3.21
CA SER A 202 11.32 6.36 -2.47
C SER A 202 11.29 4.83 -2.42
N LEU A 203 11.57 4.15 -3.53
CA LEU A 203 11.66 2.69 -3.58
C LEU A 203 12.78 2.14 -2.68
N ALA A 204 13.95 2.79 -2.68
CA ALA A 204 15.06 2.39 -1.82
C ALA A 204 14.73 2.53 -0.33
N HIS A 205 13.97 3.57 0.01
CA HIS A 205 13.48 3.78 1.36
C HIS A 205 12.50 2.67 1.79
N GLU A 206 11.54 2.31 0.92
CA GLU A 206 10.59 1.22 1.19
C GLU A 206 11.28 -0.16 1.23
N LEU A 207 12.29 -0.38 0.39
CA LEU A 207 13.15 -1.57 0.47
C LEU A 207 13.87 -1.64 1.82
N GLY A 208 14.38 -0.51 2.31
CA GLY A 208 14.99 -0.43 3.63
C GLY A 208 14.03 -0.79 4.76
N HIS A 209 12.80 -0.32 4.71
CA HIS A 209 11.75 -0.71 5.66
C HIS A 209 11.49 -2.22 5.63
N TRP A 210 11.34 -2.80 4.45
CA TRP A 210 11.14 -4.24 4.32
C TRP A 210 12.29 -5.05 4.90
N LEU A 211 13.53 -4.67 4.58
CA LEU A 211 14.71 -5.41 5.05
C LEU A 211 14.84 -5.36 6.57
N MET A 212 14.69 -4.19 7.18
CA MET A 212 15.07 -3.95 8.57
C MET A 212 13.93 -4.15 9.56
N HIS A 213 12.67 -3.89 9.16
CA HIS A 213 11.56 -3.75 10.10
C HIS A 213 10.38 -4.70 9.86
N GLU A 214 10.38 -5.54 8.84
CA GLU A 214 9.22 -6.37 8.51
C GLU A 214 8.82 -7.30 9.67
N LYS A 215 9.77 -7.93 10.36
CA LYS A 215 9.48 -8.82 11.49
C LYS A 215 9.09 -8.11 12.77
N GLU A 216 9.70 -6.96 13.04
CA GLU A 216 9.37 -6.17 14.24
C GLU A 216 7.93 -5.66 14.20
N CYS A 217 7.45 -5.29 13.01
CA CYS A 217 6.08 -4.85 12.83
C CYS A 217 5.04 -5.96 13.05
N LEU A 218 5.35 -7.20 12.67
CA LEU A 218 4.44 -8.34 12.88
C LEU A 218 4.22 -8.65 14.35
N GLU A 219 5.25 -8.55 15.21
CA GLU A 219 5.15 -8.86 16.63
C GLU A 219 4.52 -7.71 17.43
N GLU A 220 4.86 -6.45 17.16
CA GLU A 220 4.34 -5.29 17.86
C GLU A 220 2.92 -4.88 17.43
N CYS A 221 2.55 -5.06 16.16
CA CYS A 221 1.20 -4.80 15.68
C CYS A 221 0.17 -5.79 16.25
N LEU A 222 0.58 -7.01 16.58
CA LEU A 222 -0.27 -7.98 17.27
C LEU A 222 -0.43 -7.69 18.76
N ALA A 223 0.51 -6.97 19.38
CA ALA A 223 0.52 -6.68 20.81
C ALA A 223 -0.10 -5.30 21.15
N HIS A 224 -0.01 -4.30 20.29
CA HIS A 224 -0.47 -2.94 20.57
C HIS A 224 -1.07 -2.31 19.31
N SER A 225 -2.23 -1.69 19.45
CA SER A 225 -2.96 -0.98 18.37
C SER A 225 -2.29 0.32 17.90
N THR A 226 -1.06 0.59 18.31
CA THR A 226 -0.27 1.76 17.90
C THR A 226 1.21 1.37 17.81
N CYS A 227 1.68 1.06 16.60
CA CYS A 227 3.11 0.92 16.34
C CYS A 227 3.76 2.30 16.32
N SER A 228 4.40 2.70 17.43
CA SER A 228 5.23 3.90 17.50
C SER A 228 6.72 3.52 17.48
N ILE A 229 7.20 3.02 16.35
CA ILE A 229 8.66 2.93 16.12
C ILE A 229 9.20 4.36 16.14
N ASN A 230 10.31 4.56 16.88
CA ASN A 230 10.93 5.87 17.00
C ASN A 230 11.53 6.27 15.63
N VAL A 231 10.73 6.97 14.83
CA VAL A 231 10.92 7.24 13.40
C VAL A 231 12.25 7.95 13.09
N SER A 232 12.87 8.63 14.07
CA SER A 232 14.16 9.29 13.87
C SER A 232 15.31 8.30 13.70
N TYR A 233 15.41 7.27 14.53
CA TYR A 233 16.48 6.25 14.40
C TYR A 233 16.31 5.36 13.19
N ALA A 234 15.06 4.99 12.84
CA ALA A 234 14.79 4.21 11.66
C ALA A 234 15.18 4.93 10.36
N ASN A 235 14.92 6.23 10.28
CA ASN A 235 15.27 7.04 9.09
C ASN A 235 16.79 7.14 8.85
N ASP A 236 17.60 7.29 9.88
CA ASP A 236 19.05 7.36 9.73
C ASP A 236 19.64 6.03 9.26
N GLY A 237 19.14 4.91 9.77
CA GLY A 237 19.53 3.57 9.33
C GLY A 237 19.15 3.30 7.87
N ILE A 238 17.93 3.65 7.47
CA ILE A 238 17.44 3.48 6.10
C ILE A 238 18.24 4.36 5.13
N LEU A 239 18.52 5.62 5.47
CA LEU A 239 19.33 6.50 4.62
C LEU A 239 20.74 5.95 4.42
N THR A 240 21.33 5.39 5.46
CA THR A 240 22.64 4.71 5.38
C THR A 240 22.57 3.49 4.45
N LEU A 241 21.55 2.65 4.59
CA LEU A 241 21.32 1.50 3.72
C LEU A 241 21.16 1.93 2.25
N VAL A 242 20.32 2.91 1.97
CA VAL A 242 20.09 3.46 0.62
C VAL A 242 21.39 3.96 -0.03
N THR A 243 22.21 4.66 0.74
CA THR A 243 23.51 5.17 0.27
C THR A 243 24.47 4.02 -0.03
N GLN A 244 24.53 3.02 0.82
CA GLN A 244 25.40 1.86 0.68
C GLN A 244 24.96 0.90 -0.45
N LEU A 245 23.68 0.86 -0.77
CA LEU A 245 23.18 0.10 -1.92
C LEU A 245 23.67 0.64 -3.27
N GLY A 246 24.32 1.83 -3.28
CA GLY A 246 24.93 2.36 -4.50
C GLY A 246 23.91 2.66 -5.59
N ILE A 247 22.73 3.14 -5.22
CA ILE A 247 21.75 3.61 -6.17
C ILE A 247 22.27 4.88 -6.82
N SER A 248 22.34 4.89 -8.15
CA SER A 248 22.86 6.03 -8.90
C SER A 248 21.94 7.24 -8.78
N PHE A 249 22.39 8.27 -8.06
CA PHE A 249 21.69 9.55 -7.94
C PHE A 249 22.57 10.69 -8.48
N PRO A 250 22.58 10.96 -9.79
CA PRO A 250 23.41 12.04 -10.34
C PRO A 250 23.10 13.44 -9.79
N ALA A 251 21.94 13.63 -9.11
CA ALA A 251 21.39 14.94 -8.78
C ALA A 251 21.05 15.17 -7.29
N LEU A 252 21.35 14.26 -6.36
CA LEU A 252 20.97 14.46 -4.94
C LEU A 252 21.83 15.48 -4.20
N ARG A 253 22.93 15.99 -4.79
CA ARG A 253 23.76 17.02 -4.15
C ARG A 253 23.09 18.41 -4.10
N GLU A 254 22.06 18.65 -4.90
CA GLU A 254 21.47 20.00 -5.01
C GLU A 254 20.06 20.15 -4.40
N THR A 255 19.37 19.06 -4.03
CA THR A 255 17.94 19.15 -3.66
C THR A 255 17.60 18.80 -2.22
N TYR A 256 18.53 18.31 -1.43
CA TYR A 256 18.29 18.06 0.01
C TYR A 256 19.17 18.96 0.87
N THR A 257 18.78 20.21 0.99
CA THR A 257 19.01 20.95 2.25
C THR A 257 18.08 20.28 3.26
N VAL A 258 18.66 19.38 4.03
CA VAL A 258 17.99 18.71 5.15
C VAL A 258 17.56 19.83 6.10
N TYR A 259 16.28 20.10 6.20
CA TYR A 259 15.73 20.74 7.38
C TYR A 259 15.78 19.70 8.49
N ILE A 260 16.85 19.79 9.31
CA ILE A 260 16.98 19.12 10.60
C ILE A 260 15.92 19.68 11.56
#